data_ed9896d207572aa89b42ad86c4fb6f6a
#
_entry.id   ed9896d207572aa89b42ad86c4fb6f6a
#
_cell.length_a   1.000
_cell.length_b   1.000
_cell.length_c   1.000
_cell.angle_alpha   90.00
_cell.angle_beta   90.00
_cell.angle_gamma   90.00
#
_symmetry.space_group_name_H-M   'P 1'
#
loop_
_entity.id
_entity.type
_entity.pdbx_description
1 polymer ?
#
loop_
_entity_poly.entity_id
_entity_poly.type
_entity_poly.pdbx_seq_one_letter_code
_entity_poly.pdbx_strand_id
1 'polypeptide(L)'
;ANELNNLAEEIRLGIINRTSKIGGHVGSNLGLVECTIAMHFVFDSPKDKIIWDVGHQSYTHKILTGRLGEFSTLRKENGISGFPKPSESIHDGFISGHSSNSISAACGIARGMKLKGDNHHTVVVIGDGAFTGGLAYEGLNNAGKSNDNIIVILNHNDMSISKNVGALAKYLSTIRNKPEYLDTKKAVGRILDTVPAVGEPIKKAIV
;
A
#
# COMPACT_ATOMS: atom_id res chain seq x y z
N ALA A 1 15.20 14.01 2.43
CA ALA A 1 14.49 13.90 1.13
C ALA A 1 15.34 13.20 0.07
N ASN A 2 16.59 13.65 -0.18
CA ASN A 2 17.46 13.03 -1.18
C ASN A 2 17.77 11.56 -0.87
N GLU A 3 18.00 11.20 0.38
CA GLU A 3 18.27 9.82 0.82
C GLU A 3 17.08 8.90 0.55
N LEU A 4 15.85 9.34 0.82
CA LEU A 4 14.65 8.55 0.55
C LEU A 4 14.41 8.35 -0.95
N ASN A 5 14.74 9.35 -1.77
CA ASN A 5 14.68 9.23 -3.24
C ASN A 5 15.73 8.24 -3.75
N ASN A 6 16.95 8.31 -3.24
CA ASN A 6 18.01 7.36 -3.61
C ASN A 6 17.61 5.94 -3.20
N LEU A 7 17.08 5.76 -1.99
CA LEU A 7 16.56 4.47 -1.52
C LEU A 7 15.44 3.94 -2.44
N ALA A 8 14.53 4.82 -2.89
CA ALA A 8 13.46 4.42 -3.81
C ALA A 8 14.03 3.92 -5.15
N GLU A 9 15.02 4.61 -5.71
CA GLU A 9 15.68 4.18 -6.94
C GLU A 9 16.42 2.85 -6.77
N GLU A 10 17.17 2.68 -5.66
CA GLU A 10 17.86 1.42 -5.35
C GLU A 10 16.88 0.26 -5.22
N ILE A 11 15.78 0.44 -4.49
CA ILE A 11 14.74 -0.58 -4.33
C ILE A 11 14.09 -0.90 -5.68
N ARG A 12 13.78 0.10 -6.49
CA ARG A 12 13.18 -0.05 -7.81
C ARG A 12 14.07 -0.88 -8.73
N LEU A 13 15.35 -0.53 -8.82
CA LEU A 13 16.34 -1.29 -9.58
C LEU A 13 16.53 -2.71 -9.03
N GLY A 14 16.52 -2.87 -7.72
CA GLY A 14 16.58 -4.16 -7.04
C GLY A 14 15.41 -5.06 -7.42
N ILE A 15 14.18 -4.54 -7.39
CA ILE A 15 12.98 -5.28 -7.79
C ILE A 15 13.05 -5.68 -9.26
N ILE A 16 13.39 -4.76 -10.17
CA ILE A 16 13.50 -5.03 -11.61
C ILE A 16 14.54 -6.14 -11.85
N ASN A 17 15.73 -5.99 -11.31
CA ASN A 17 16.83 -6.94 -11.51
C ASN A 17 16.52 -8.36 -10.98
N ARG A 18 15.75 -8.45 -9.89
CA ARG A 18 15.38 -9.75 -9.32
C ARG A 18 14.22 -10.38 -10.06
N THR A 19 13.15 -9.62 -10.30
CA THR A 19 11.95 -10.13 -10.95
C THR A 19 12.17 -10.49 -12.41
N SER A 20 13.08 -9.82 -13.12
CA SER A 20 13.47 -10.21 -14.49
C SER A 20 14.06 -11.62 -14.58
N LYS A 21 14.67 -12.12 -13.48
CA LYS A 21 15.31 -13.45 -13.44
C LYS A 21 14.40 -14.54 -12.90
N ILE A 22 13.51 -14.22 -11.97
CA ILE A 22 12.72 -15.21 -11.22
C ILE A 22 11.21 -15.09 -11.47
N GLY A 23 10.78 -14.06 -12.21
CA GLY A 23 9.37 -13.72 -12.35
C GLY A 23 8.80 -13.02 -11.12
N GLY A 24 7.58 -12.50 -11.23
CA GLY A 24 6.89 -11.82 -10.12
C GLY A 24 6.01 -10.69 -10.61
N HIS A 25 5.44 -9.95 -9.66
CA HIS A 25 4.55 -8.82 -9.92
C HIS A 25 5.38 -7.53 -10.01
N VAL A 26 5.80 -7.12 -11.21
CA VAL A 26 6.68 -5.96 -11.40
C VAL A 26 5.90 -4.66 -11.28
N GLY A 27 4.93 -4.42 -12.17
CA GLY A 27 4.23 -3.13 -12.28
C GLY A 27 3.58 -2.66 -10.98
N SER A 28 2.87 -3.56 -10.29
CA SER A 28 2.21 -3.24 -9.01
C SER A 28 3.19 -2.88 -7.89
N ASN A 29 4.38 -3.46 -7.91
CA ASN A 29 5.43 -3.14 -6.92
C ASN A 29 6.12 -1.82 -7.23
N LEU A 30 6.46 -1.57 -8.50
CA LEU A 30 7.13 -0.32 -8.90
C LEU A 30 6.25 0.92 -8.62
N GLY A 31 4.94 0.78 -8.74
CA GLY A 31 3.99 1.86 -8.45
C GLY A 31 3.80 2.19 -6.97
N LEU A 32 4.34 1.38 -6.05
CA LEU A 32 4.17 1.56 -4.60
C LEU A 32 5.48 1.71 -3.83
N VAL A 33 6.62 1.88 -4.50
CA VAL A 33 7.93 1.97 -3.83
C VAL A 33 7.95 3.15 -2.87
N GLU A 34 7.68 4.36 -3.36
CA GLU A 34 7.73 5.59 -2.56
C GLU A 34 6.66 5.59 -1.46
N CYS A 35 5.45 5.15 -1.78
CA CYS A 35 4.37 5.05 -0.80
C CYS A 35 4.74 4.09 0.33
N THR A 36 5.36 2.95 0.01
CA THR A 36 5.79 1.97 1.02
C THR A 36 6.92 2.51 1.88
N ILE A 37 7.89 3.21 1.29
CA ILE A 37 8.96 3.88 2.04
C ILE A 37 8.36 4.92 2.98
N ALA A 38 7.43 5.75 2.48
CA ALA A 38 6.76 6.77 3.29
C ALA A 38 5.98 6.16 4.46
N MET A 39 5.27 5.04 4.23
CA MET A 39 4.58 4.33 5.31
C MET A 39 5.56 3.85 6.38
N HIS A 40 6.69 3.24 6.00
CA HIS A 40 7.70 2.79 6.96
C HIS A 40 8.47 3.94 7.63
N PHE A 41 8.48 5.12 7.03
CA PHE A 41 9.05 6.32 7.64
C PHE A 41 8.14 6.92 8.70
N VAL A 42 6.81 6.83 8.51
CA VAL A 42 5.80 7.45 9.39
C VAL A 42 5.30 6.50 10.46
N PHE A 43 5.08 5.23 10.13
CA PHE A 43 4.49 4.23 11.02
C PHE A 43 5.54 3.30 11.61
N ASP A 44 5.42 3.03 12.90
CA ASP A 44 6.32 2.14 13.67
C ASP A 44 5.90 0.67 13.54
N SER A 45 6.19 0.06 12.37
CA SER A 45 5.95 -1.37 12.17
C SER A 45 6.98 -2.20 12.99
N PRO A 46 6.58 -3.27 13.71
CA PRO A 46 5.30 -3.98 13.66
C PRO A 46 4.25 -3.51 14.68
N LYS A 47 4.47 -2.46 15.44
CA LYS A 47 3.45 -1.94 16.37
C LYS A 47 2.26 -1.41 15.58
N ASP A 48 2.48 -0.43 14.70
CA ASP A 48 1.51 -0.10 13.66
C ASP A 48 1.41 -1.27 12.67
N LYS A 49 0.19 -1.66 12.33
CA LYS A 49 -0.05 -2.81 11.43
C LYS A 49 -0.25 -2.34 10.01
N ILE A 50 0.57 -2.84 9.09
CA ILE A 50 0.42 -2.59 7.65
C ILE A 50 -0.20 -3.82 7.01
N ILE A 51 -1.38 -3.66 6.44
CA ILE A 51 -2.19 -4.70 5.81
C ILE A 51 -2.24 -4.46 4.32
N TRP A 52 -1.91 -5.47 3.55
CA TRP A 52 -1.90 -5.41 2.09
C TRP A 52 -3.08 -6.21 1.53
N ASP A 53 -3.98 -5.56 0.79
CA ASP A 53 -5.00 -6.32 0.05
C ASP A 53 -4.32 -7.10 -1.08
N VAL A 54 -4.69 -8.36 -1.24
CA VAL A 54 -3.98 -9.33 -2.10
C VAL A 54 -2.53 -9.55 -1.65
N GLY A 55 -1.74 -8.48 -1.53
CA GLY A 55 -0.36 -8.51 -1.06
C GLY A 55 0.71 -8.71 -2.14
N HIS A 56 0.32 -8.78 -3.40
CA HIS A 56 1.25 -8.94 -4.53
C HIS A 56 2.17 -7.73 -4.74
N GLN A 57 1.83 -6.59 -4.17
CA GLN A 57 2.56 -5.31 -4.23
C GLN A 57 3.47 -5.05 -3.02
N SER A 58 3.78 -6.07 -2.22
CA SER A 58 4.49 -5.93 -0.93
C SER A 58 6.00 -6.15 -0.99
N TYR A 59 6.63 -6.13 -2.17
CA TYR A 59 8.07 -6.43 -2.28
C TYR A 59 8.94 -5.40 -1.59
N THR A 60 8.64 -4.12 -1.74
CA THR A 60 9.31 -3.04 -1.01
C THR A 60 9.19 -3.21 0.50
N HIS A 61 7.99 -3.58 1.00
CA HIS A 61 7.78 -3.89 2.40
C HIS A 61 8.68 -5.04 2.88
N LYS A 62 8.79 -6.12 2.10
CA LYS A 62 9.70 -7.23 2.44
C LYS A 62 11.16 -6.79 2.49
N ILE A 63 11.59 -5.96 1.54
CA ILE A 63 12.96 -5.42 1.51
C ILE A 63 13.25 -4.59 2.76
N LEU A 64 12.37 -3.64 3.09
CA LEU A 64 12.52 -2.75 4.23
C LEU A 64 12.43 -3.47 5.59
N THR A 65 11.78 -4.62 5.64
CA THR A 65 11.64 -5.46 6.83
C THR A 65 12.66 -6.60 6.93
N GLY A 66 13.82 -6.43 6.28
CA GLY A 66 15.01 -7.27 6.48
C GLY A 66 15.14 -8.47 5.56
N ARG A 67 14.22 -8.67 4.59
CA ARG A 67 14.22 -9.85 3.70
C ARG A 67 14.96 -9.65 2.37
N LEU A 68 15.75 -8.57 2.23
CA LEU A 68 16.50 -8.30 1.00
C LEU A 68 17.48 -9.43 0.66
N GLY A 69 18.16 -10.00 1.65
CA GLY A 69 19.12 -11.09 1.46
C GLY A 69 18.49 -12.35 0.87
N GLU A 70 17.24 -12.62 1.23
CA GLU A 70 16.49 -13.79 0.78
C GLU A 70 15.72 -13.55 -0.54
N PHE A 71 15.79 -12.35 -1.10
CA PHE A 71 14.99 -11.96 -2.28
C PHE A 71 15.28 -12.84 -3.52
N SER A 72 16.43 -13.53 -3.57
CA SER A 72 16.75 -14.50 -4.62
C SER A 72 15.88 -15.76 -4.55
N THR A 73 15.27 -16.03 -3.40
CA THR A 73 14.38 -17.19 -3.16
C THR A 73 12.91 -16.85 -3.29
N LEU A 74 12.56 -15.60 -3.64
CA LEU A 74 11.18 -15.13 -3.78
C LEU A 74 10.37 -16.06 -4.68
N ARG A 75 9.23 -16.55 -4.17
CA ARG A 75 8.30 -17.47 -4.86
C ARG A 75 8.87 -18.84 -5.20
N LYS A 76 10.00 -19.23 -4.64
CA LYS A 76 10.56 -20.57 -4.77
C LYS A 76 10.11 -21.46 -3.61
N GLU A 77 10.17 -22.76 -3.83
CA GLU A 77 9.99 -23.73 -2.74
C GLU A 77 11.03 -23.48 -1.63
N ASN A 78 10.59 -23.51 -0.39
CA ASN A 78 11.40 -23.18 0.80
C ASN A 78 12.00 -21.76 0.81
N GLY A 79 11.54 -20.87 -0.07
CA GLY A 79 11.92 -19.46 -0.12
C GLY A 79 10.85 -18.53 0.44
N ILE A 80 11.10 -17.22 0.34
CA ILE A 80 10.13 -16.23 0.78
C ILE A 80 8.92 -16.16 -0.16
N SER A 81 7.74 -15.99 0.43
CA SER A 81 6.48 -15.86 -0.30
C SER A 81 6.46 -14.58 -1.16
N GLY A 82 5.76 -14.63 -2.27
CA GLY A 82 5.44 -13.43 -3.07
C GLY A 82 4.35 -12.53 -2.45
N PHE A 83 3.84 -12.92 -1.27
CA PHE A 83 2.78 -12.23 -0.52
C PHE A 83 3.20 -12.10 0.95
N PRO A 84 2.63 -11.15 1.72
CA PRO A 84 2.84 -11.09 3.15
C PRO A 84 2.47 -12.42 3.82
N LYS A 85 3.28 -12.85 4.77
CA LYS A 85 3.07 -14.10 5.48
C LYS A 85 3.52 -13.96 6.94
N PRO A 86 2.60 -13.99 7.91
CA PRO A 86 2.94 -13.80 9.33
C PRO A 86 3.97 -14.80 9.88
N SER A 87 4.09 -15.99 9.27
CA SER A 87 5.13 -16.95 9.63
C SER A 87 6.52 -16.61 9.10
N GLU A 88 6.66 -15.64 8.19
CA GLU A 88 7.94 -15.15 7.69
C GLU A 88 8.44 -13.93 8.47
N SER A 89 7.53 -13.06 8.91
CA SER A 89 7.90 -11.80 9.55
C SER A 89 6.79 -11.29 10.45
N ILE A 90 7.20 -10.75 11.61
CA ILE A 90 6.29 -10.05 12.54
C ILE A 90 5.68 -8.78 11.94
N HIS A 91 6.28 -8.26 10.86
CA HIS A 91 5.78 -7.10 10.13
C HIS A 91 4.63 -7.44 9.19
N ASP A 92 4.45 -8.71 8.85
CA ASP A 92 3.36 -9.19 7.98
C ASP A 92 2.11 -9.45 8.85
N GLY A 93 1.31 -8.40 9.06
CA GLY A 93 0.18 -8.45 10.02
C GLY A 93 -0.99 -9.34 9.60
N PHE A 94 -1.12 -9.67 8.31
CA PHE A 94 -2.24 -10.45 7.79
C PHE A 94 -1.88 -11.11 6.46
N ILE A 95 -2.44 -12.30 6.24
CA ILE A 95 -2.39 -13.00 4.96
C ILE A 95 -3.70 -12.75 4.20
N SER A 96 -3.60 -12.13 3.04
CA SER A 96 -4.74 -11.88 2.17
C SER A 96 -4.59 -12.65 0.85
N GLY A 97 -5.71 -13.12 0.31
CA GLY A 97 -5.80 -13.56 -1.07
C GLY A 97 -6.55 -12.52 -1.91
N HIS A 98 -6.94 -12.88 -3.14
CA HIS A 98 -7.75 -12.03 -4.03
C HIS A 98 -9.22 -11.98 -3.57
N SER A 99 -9.47 -11.48 -2.37
CA SER A 99 -10.78 -11.54 -1.69
C SER A 99 -11.31 -10.16 -1.27
N SER A 100 -10.56 -9.09 -1.49
CA SER A 100 -10.95 -7.71 -1.12
C SER A 100 -11.31 -7.56 0.37
N ASN A 101 -10.68 -8.36 1.24
CA ASN A 101 -11.04 -8.52 2.65
C ASN A 101 -10.12 -7.76 3.63
N SER A 102 -9.13 -7.03 3.10
CA SER A 102 -8.12 -6.35 3.92
C SER A 102 -8.71 -5.32 4.88
N ILE A 103 -9.71 -4.56 4.44
CA ILE A 103 -10.35 -3.53 5.26
C ILE A 103 -11.13 -4.19 6.42
N SER A 104 -11.86 -5.27 6.15
CA SER A 104 -12.57 -6.02 7.18
C SER A 104 -11.60 -6.63 8.20
N ALA A 105 -10.47 -7.18 7.75
CA ALA A 105 -9.42 -7.68 8.62
C ALA A 105 -8.81 -6.56 9.47
N ALA A 106 -8.55 -5.39 8.88
CA ALA A 106 -8.05 -4.22 9.59
C ALA A 106 -9.03 -3.73 10.67
N CYS A 107 -10.33 -3.74 10.40
CA CYS A 107 -11.34 -3.42 11.42
C CYS A 107 -11.23 -4.35 12.64
N GLY A 108 -11.07 -5.65 12.41
CA GLY A 108 -10.89 -6.63 13.48
C GLY A 108 -9.60 -6.41 14.27
N ILE A 109 -8.50 -6.16 13.57
CA ILE A 109 -7.19 -5.91 14.19
C ILE A 109 -7.22 -4.61 15.00
N ALA A 110 -7.66 -3.50 14.43
CA ALA A 110 -7.74 -2.21 15.10
C ALA A 110 -8.66 -2.25 16.33
N ARG A 111 -9.80 -2.95 16.23
CA ARG A 111 -10.70 -3.17 17.36
C ARG A 111 -10.04 -4.00 18.45
N GLY A 112 -9.32 -5.07 18.08
CA GLY A 112 -8.57 -5.91 19.03
C GLY A 112 -7.45 -5.13 19.73
N MET A 113 -6.73 -4.28 19.01
CA MET A 113 -5.70 -3.37 19.57
C MET A 113 -6.34 -2.39 20.56
N LYS A 114 -7.41 -1.73 20.17
CA LYS A 114 -8.13 -0.78 21.04
C LYS A 114 -8.65 -1.43 22.33
N LEU A 115 -9.19 -2.63 22.24
CA LEU A 115 -9.65 -3.38 23.43
C LEU A 115 -8.52 -3.75 24.40
N LYS A 116 -7.28 -3.83 23.89
CA LYS A 116 -6.07 -4.03 24.70
C LYS A 116 -5.44 -2.72 25.21
N GLY A 117 -6.06 -1.58 24.94
CA GLY A 117 -5.49 -0.26 25.26
C GLY A 117 -4.34 0.17 24.34
N ASP A 118 -4.16 -0.49 23.20
CA ASP A 118 -3.15 -0.17 22.21
C ASP A 118 -3.71 0.87 21.23
N ASN A 119 -3.04 2.01 21.14
CA ASN A 119 -3.44 3.16 20.31
C ASN A 119 -2.69 3.27 18.97
N HIS A 120 -1.90 2.25 18.58
CA HIS A 120 -1.23 2.23 17.31
C HIS A 120 -2.22 2.14 16.13
N HIS A 121 -1.75 2.43 14.94
CA HIS A 121 -2.57 2.49 13.74
C HIS A 121 -2.63 1.15 13.01
N THR A 122 -3.72 0.93 12.28
CA THR A 122 -3.81 -0.13 11.29
C THR A 122 -3.96 0.52 9.90
N VAL A 123 -2.94 0.37 9.08
CA VAL A 123 -2.86 0.94 7.74
C VAL A 123 -3.19 -0.14 6.72
N VAL A 124 -4.13 0.12 5.83
CA VAL A 124 -4.55 -0.81 4.76
C VAL A 124 -4.15 -0.25 3.42
N VAL A 125 -3.46 -1.03 2.61
CA VAL A 125 -3.19 -0.70 1.22
C VAL A 125 -4.05 -1.60 0.33
N ILE A 126 -4.94 -0.98 -0.44
CA ILE A 126 -5.85 -1.68 -1.36
C ILE A 126 -5.74 -1.09 -2.76
N GLY A 127 -5.65 -1.95 -3.77
CA GLY A 127 -5.65 -1.54 -5.18
C GLY A 127 -7.07 -1.29 -5.70
N ASP A 128 -7.17 -0.52 -6.78
CA ASP A 128 -8.45 -0.19 -7.44
C ASP A 128 -9.24 -1.41 -7.90
N GLY A 129 -8.57 -2.45 -8.41
CA GLY A 129 -9.22 -3.70 -8.78
C GLY A 129 -9.83 -4.43 -7.58
N ALA A 130 -9.09 -4.57 -6.48
CA ALA A 130 -9.59 -5.18 -5.26
C ALA A 130 -10.69 -4.32 -4.61
N PHE A 131 -10.62 -3.01 -4.75
CA PHE A 131 -11.61 -2.07 -4.24
C PHE A 131 -12.99 -2.21 -4.91
N THR A 132 -13.11 -2.91 -6.04
CA THR A 132 -14.41 -3.22 -6.67
C THR A 132 -15.15 -4.38 -6.01
N GLY A 133 -14.52 -5.12 -5.12
CA GLY A 133 -15.14 -6.26 -4.40
C GLY A 133 -16.12 -5.82 -3.32
N GLY A 134 -17.25 -6.52 -3.17
CA GLY A 134 -18.30 -6.20 -2.20
C GLY A 134 -17.81 -6.13 -0.75
N LEU A 135 -16.91 -7.03 -0.35
CA LEU A 135 -16.30 -7.05 0.98
C LEU A 135 -15.54 -5.76 1.33
N ALA A 136 -14.93 -5.09 0.34
CA ALA A 136 -14.27 -3.80 0.57
C ALA A 136 -15.28 -2.74 1.03
N TYR A 137 -16.49 -2.71 0.45
CA TYR A 137 -17.54 -1.77 0.84
C TYR A 137 -18.12 -2.07 2.21
N GLU A 138 -18.36 -3.33 2.52
CA GLU A 138 -18.81 -3.75 3.85
C GLU A 138 -17.78 -3.36 4.91
N GLY A 139 -16.50 -3.60 4.62
CA GLY A 139 -15.39 -3.19 5.46
C GLY A 139 -15.35 -1.67 5.67
N LEU A 140 -15.46 -0.88 4.59
CA LEU A 140 -15.49 0.58 4.66
C LEU A 140 -16.69 1.12 5.43
N ASN A 141 -17.87 0.58 5.21
CA ASN A 141 -19.08 0.96 5.92
C ASN A 141 -18.93 0.73 7.44
N ASN A 142 -18.32 -0.38 7.83
CA ASN A 142 -18.01 -0.66 9.22
C ASN A 142 -16.91 0.23 9.79
N ALA A 143 -15.81 0.42 9.04
CA ALA A 143 -14.70 1.29 9.42
C ALA A 143 -15.17 2.75 9.63
N GLY A 144 -15.98 3.27 8.70
CA GLY A 144 -16.46 4.66 8.75
C GLY A 144 -17.36 4.96 9.94
N LYS A 145 -18.01 3.96 10.54
CA LYS A 145 -18.78 4.10 11.76
C LYS A 145 -17.95 3.87 13.03
N SER A 146 -16.80 3.23 12.90
CA SER A 146 -15.92 2.94 14.02
C SER A 146 -15.10 4.18 14.40
N ASN A 147 -14.68 4.24 15.67
CA ASN A 147 -13.68 5.21 16.15
C ASN A 147 -12.32 4.50 16.33
N ASP A 148 -12.01 3.56 15.46
CA ASP A 148 -10.76 2.79 15.50
C ASP A 148 -9.70 3.46 14.63
N ASN A 149 -8.43 3.33 14.99
CA ASN A 149 -7.32 3.96 14.29
C ASN A 149 -7.00 3.21 12.98
N ILE A 150 -7.83 3.40 11.96
CA ILE A 150 -7.71 2.77 10.64
C ILE A 150 -7.42 3.83 9.58
N ILE A 151 -6.42 3.57 8.76
CA ILE A 151 -6.09 4.39 7.59
C ILE A 151 -6.18 3.51 6.36
N VAL A 152 -6.98 3.89 5.37
CA VAL A 152 -7.12 3.16 4.10
C VAL A 152 -6.45 3.95 3.00
N ILE A 153 -5.45 3.35 2.37
CA ILE A 153 -4.72 3.88 1.23
C ILE A 153 -5.24 3.17 -0.02
N LEU A 154 -5.98 3.88 -0.84
CA LEU A 154 -6.42 3.39 -2.14
C LEU A 154 -5.35 3.71 -3.19
N ASN A 155 -4.67 2.68 -3.68
CA ASN A 155 -3.74 2.79 -4.79
C ASN A 155 -4.47 2.63 -6.12
N HIS A 156 -4.56 3.71 -6.87
CA HIS A 156 -5.23 3.75 -8.16
C HIS A 156 -4.24 4.17 -9.25
N ASN A 157 -3.80 3.21 -10.06
CA ASN A 157 -2.82 3.40 -11.11
C ASN A 157 -3.31 3.01 -12.51
N ASP A 158 -4.61 2.72 -12.67
CA ASP A 158 -5.23 2.22 -13.91
C ASP A 158 -4.59 0.92 -14.47
N MET A 159 -3.72 0.27 -13.68
CA MET A 159 -3.04 -0.97 -14.06
C MET A 159 -3.77 -2.19 -13.49
N SER A 160 -4.81 -2.61 -14.16
CA SER A 160 -5.49 -3.89 -13.91
C SER A 160 -5.34 -4.81 -15.12
N ILE A 161 -5.38 -6.13 -14.89
CA ILE A 161 -5.30 -7.16 -15.94
C ILE A 161 -6.45 -7.01 -16.95
N SER A 162 -7.61 -6.57 -16.47
CA SER A 162 -8.76 -6.16 -17.28
C SER A 162 -9.29 -4.82 -16.77
N LYS A 163 -9.99 -4.08 -17.65
CA LYS A 163 -10.60 -2.80 -17.24
C LYS A 163 -11.49 -2.99 -16.02
N ASN A 164 -11.31 -2.15 -15.02
CA ASN A 164 -12.20 -2.10 -13.86
C ASN A 164 -13.62 -1.80 -14.33
N VAL A 165 -14.57 -2.62 -13.92
CA VAL A 165 -15.97 -2.52 -14.28
C VAL A 165 -16.83 -2.11 -13.09
N GLY A 166 -17.99 -1.55 -13.36
CA GLY A 166 -18.98 -1.19 -12.34
C GLY A 166 -19.07 0.31 -12.09
N ALA A 167 -20.11 0.68 -11.36
CA ALA A 167 -20.46 2.09 -11.09
C ALA A 167 -19.36 2.83 -10.33
N LEU A 168 -18.66 2.15 -9.41
CA LEU A 168 -17.60 2.79 -8.63
C LEU A 168 -16.36 3.06 -9.47
N ALA A 169 -15.93 2.12 -10.31
CA ALA A 169 -14.82 2.34 -11.22
C ALA A 169 -15.08 3.57 -12.10
N LYS A 170 -16.33 3.69 -12.61
CA LYS A 170 -16.80 4.87 -13.33
C LYS A 170 -16.79 6.12 -12.46
N TYR A 171 -17.23 6.02 -11.21
CA TYR A 171 -17.26 7.14 -10.26
C TYR A 171 -15.86 7.65 -9.90
N LEU A 172 -14.93 6.77 -9.59
CA LEU A 172 -13.54 7.13 -9.32
C LEU A 172 -12.87 7.79 -10.54
N SER A 173 -13.09 7.24 -11.74
CA SER A 173 -12.63 7.86 -12.99
C SER A 173 -13.26 9.25 -13.19
N THR A 174 -14.54 9.42 -12.85
CA THR A 174 -15.23 10.71 -12.96
C THR A 174 -14.68 11.72 -11.96
N ILE A 175 -14.42 11.33 -10.70
CA ILE A 175 -13.82 12.21 -9.69
C ILE A 175 -12.45 12.68 -10.15
N ARG A 176 -11.62 11.77 -10.64
CA ARG A 176 -10.25 12.07 -11.10
C ARG A 176 -10.22 13.10 -12.23
N ASN A 177 -11.25 13.10 -13.07
CA ASN A 177 -11.36 14.01 -14.21
C ASN A 177 -12.10 15.32 -13.88
N LYS A 178 -12.58 15.50 -12.64
CA LYS A 178 -13.24 16.75 -12.23
C LYS A 178 -12.25 17.88 -12.07
N PRO A 179 -12.59 19.09 -12.56
CA PRO A 179 -11.75 20.28 -12.37
C PRO A 179 -11.39 20.54 -10.91
N GLU A 180 -12.33 20.36 -9.99
CA GLU A 180 -12.15 20.57 -8.55
C GLU A 180 -11.10 19.63 -7.97
N TYR A 181 -11.04 18.38 -8.43
CA TYR A 181 -10.00 17.42 -8.03
C TYR A 181 -8.63 17.86 -8.54
N LEU A 182 -8.55 18.28 -9.80
CA LEU A 182 -7.31 18.76 -10.42
C LEU A 182 -6.83 20.05 -9.75
N ASP A 183 -7.74 20.94 -9.38
CA ASP A 183 -7.42 22.19 -8.70
C ASP A 183 -6.99 21.94 -7.24
N THR A 184 -7.62 21.01 -6.55
CA THR A 184 -7.19 20.56 -5.22
C THR A 184 -5.79 19.93 -5.30
N LYS A 185 -5.54 19.08 -6.29
CA LYS A 185 -4.22 18.48 -6.53
C LYS A 185 -3.14 19.56 -6.78
N LYS A 186 -3.46 20.57 -7.60
CA LYS A 186 -2.56 21.71 -7.84
C LYS A 186 -2.36 22.58 -6.60
N ALA A 187 -3.42 22.77 -5.78
CA ALA A 187 -3.33 23.53 -4.53
C ALA A 187 -2.45 22.81 -3.51
N VAL A 188 -2.63 21.51 -3.33
CA VAL A 188 -1.75 20.67 -2.49
C VAL A 188 -0.31 20.71 -3.02
N GLY A 189 -0.12 20.60 -4.33
CA GLY A 189 1.20 20.75 -4.96
C GLY A 189 1.88 22.07 -4.60
N ARG A 190 1.14 23.22 -4.67
CA ARG A 190 1.67 24.54 -4.29
C ARG A 190 2.01 24.64 -2.81
N ILE A 191 1.19 24.06 -1.93
CA ILE A 191 1.49 24.00 -0.48
C ILE A 191 2.77 23.19 -0.25
N LEU A 192 2.94 22.06 -0.93
CA LEU A 192 4.13 21.23 -0.84
C LEU A 192 5.38 21.96 -1.37
N ASP A 193 5.24 22.84 -2.38
CA ASP A 193 6.34 23.68 -2.87
C ASP A 193 6.85 24.67 -1.80
N THR A 194 6.01 25.04 -0.84
CA THR A 194 6.39 25.92 0.27
C THR A 194 7.06 25.22 1.44
N VAL A 195 7.08 23.88 1.45
CA VAL A 195 7.69 23.06 2.52
C VAL A 195 9.09 22.65 2.09
N PRO A 196 10.16 23.28 2.61
CA PRO A 196 11.53 22.92 2.27
C PRO A 196 11.83 21.47 2.63
N ALA A 197 12.57 20.78 1.77
CA ALA A 197 13.09 19.42 1.93
C ALA A 197 12.08 18.25 1.83
N VAL A 198 10.78 18.46 1.94
CA VAL A 198 9.77 17.38 1.93
C VAL A 198 8.75 17.55 0.79
N GLY A 199 8.52 18.79 0.34
CA GLY A 199 7.46 19.11 -0.62
C GLY A 199 7.65 18.49 -2.00
N GLU A 200 8.82 18.59 -2.58
CA GLU A 200 9.11 18.05 -3.93
C GLU A 200 8.98 16.54 -4.05
N PRO A 201 9.51 15.70 -3.11
CA PRO A 201 9.33 14.27 -3.15
C PRO A 201 7.87 13.83 -3.02
N ILE A 202 7.12 14.46 -2.10
CA ILE A 202 5.70 14.18 -1.92
C ILE A 202 4.90 14.59 -3.16
N LYS A 203 5.24 15.73 -3.76
CA LYS A 203 4.61 16.21 -4.99
C LYS A 203 4.78 15.22 -6.15
N LYS A 204 5.98 14.66 -6.35
CA LYS A 204 6.23 13.63 -7.37
C LYS A 204 5.48 12.33 -7.12
N ALA A 205 5.19 12.00 -5.87
CA ALA A 205 4.39 10.82 -5.52
C ALA A 205 2.87 11.02 -5.72
N ILE A 206 2.40 12.28 -5.75
CA ILE A 206 0.98 12.63 -5.90
C ILE A 206 0.64 12.99 -7.37
N VAL A 207 1.62 13.38 -8.17
CA VAL A 207 1.48 13.74 -9.59
C VAL A 207 1.73 12.56 -10.49
#